data_e7eaad16d9a17153f9984241322937c0
#
_entry.id   e7eaad16d9a17153f9984241322937c0
#
_cell.length_a   1.000
_cell.length_b   1.000
_cell.length_c   1.000
_cell.angle_alpha   90.00
_cell.angle_beta   90.00
_cell.angle_gamma   90.00
#
_symmetry.space_group_name_H-M   'P 1'
#
loop_
_entity.id
_entity.type
_entity.pdbx_description
1 polymer ?
#
loop_
_entity_poly.entity_id
_entity_poly.type
_entity_poly.pdbx_seq_one_letter_code
_entity_poly.pdbx_strand_id
1 'polypeptide(L)'
;FHLEATVGEVEVAPDESFETWLYNGEYPGPELRVVEGERVRIVVENDLPEETTIHWHGMALPEASAMDGVPGVTQDPIEPGEEFVYEFDAAPTGTHWYHSHVGLQLDRALLGPLVVEETDPHVEYDREHTLVLDEYLTDEPRVESEGGGMMGSSPGAPPYEGTLVNGRLPADPAEIEVEEGERLRLRFINAGSATTYRVTAAGHELKV
;
A
#
# COMPACT_ATOMS: atom_id res chain seq x y z
N PHE A 1 1.34 5.35 -15.83
CA PHE A 1 2.08 4.38 -14.99
C PHE A 1 1.85 2.98 -15.52
N HIS A 2 2.69 2.05 -15.07
CA HIS A 2 2.59 0.63 -15.36
C HIS A 2 2.84 -0.16 -14.07
N LEU A 3 1.93 -1.07 -13.74
CA LEU A 3 2.02 -1.97 -12.59
C LEU A 3 1.87 -3.41 -13.07
N GLU A 4 2.84 -4.23 -12.77
CA GLU A 4 2.83 -5.67 -13.00
C GLU A 4 2.62 -6.37 -11.66
N ALA A 5 1.51 -7.09 -11.52
CA ALA A 5 1.24 -7.91 -10.34
C ALA A 5 1.85 -9.29 -10.55
N THR A 6 2.83 -9.68 -9.73
CA THR A 6 3.64 -10.90 -9.93
C THR A 6 3.96 -11.56 -8.60
N VAL A 7 4.30 -12.85 -8.64
CA VAL A 7 4.86 -13.57 -7.50
C VAL A 7 6.35 -13.30 -7.43
N GLY A 8 6.87 -12.96 -6.25
CA GLY A 8 8.28 -12.67 -6.07
C GLY A 8 8.74 -12.87 -4.63
N GLU A 9 10.06 -12.78 -4.44
CA GLU A 9 10.70 -12.83 -3.13
C GLU A 9 11.02 -11.42 -2.66
N VAL A 10 10.72 -11.11 -1.40
CA VAL A 10 11.05 -9.85 -0.75
C VAL A 10 11.97 -10.09 0.43
N GLU A 11 13.06 -9.30 0.52
CA GLU A 11 13.92 -9.25 1.69
C GLU A 11 13.44 -8.16 2.64
N VAL A 12 13.11 -8.55 3.88
CA VAL A 12 12.58 -7.64 4.92
C VAL A 12 13.61 -7.28 5.99
N ALA A 13 14.67 -8.07 6.11
CA ALA A 13 15.89 -7.83 6.87
C ALA A 13 17.03 -8.68 6.28
N PRO A 14 18.31 -8.43 6.63
CA PRO A 14 19.43 -9.27 6.19
C PRO A 14 19.19 -10.75 6.52
N ASP A 15 19.28 -11.59 5.52
CA ASP A 15 19.03 -13.04 5.60
C ASP A 15 17.57 -13.45 5.97
N GLU A 16 16.62 -12.51 5.92
CA GLU A 16 15.19 -12.76 6.13
C GLU A 16 14.39 -12.36 4.91
N SER A 17 13.93 -13.34 4.14
CA SER A 17 13.09 -13.14 2.96
C SER A 17 11.96 -14.15 2.91
N PHE A 18 10.91 -13.83 2.16
CA PHE A 18 9.79 -14.72 1.89
C PHE A 18 9.17 -14.43 0.52
N GLU A 19 8.54 -15.47 -0.04
CA GLU A 19 7.77 -15.35 -1.28
C GLU A 19 6.40 -14.72 -1.00
N THR A 20 6.05 -13.72 -1.80
CA THR A 20 4.75 -13.05 -1.71
C THR A 20 4.33 -12.50 -3.07
N TRP A 21 3.27 -11.70 -3.12
CA TRP A 21 2.79 -11.06 -4.34
C TRP A 21 3.14 -9.57 -4.34
N LEU A 22 3.66 -9.09 -5.44
CA LEU A 22 4.30 -7.79 -5.51
C LEU A 22 3.80 -7.00 -6.71
N TYR A 23 3.72 -5.68 -6.60
CA TYR A 23 3.66 -4.80 -7.75
C TYR A 23 5.08 -4.39 -8.16
N ASN A 24 5.44 -4.68 -9.42
CA ASN A 24 6.75 -4.41 -10.01
C ASN A 24 7.94 -5.02 -9.23
N GLY A 25 7.70 -6.13 -8.50
CA GLY A 25 8.73 -6.78 -7.70
C GLY A 25 9.16 -6.01 -6.43
N GLU A 26 8.39 -5.02 -5.99
CA GLU A 26 8.68 -4.16 -4.83
C GLU A 26 7.65 -4.33 -3.71
N TYR A 27 8.10 -4.15 -2.46
CA TYR A 27 7.23 -4.09 -1.28
C TYR A 27 7.63 -2.96 -0.33
N PRO A 28 6.73 -1.99 -0.06
CA PRO A 28 5.50 -1.74 -0.81
C PRO A 28 5.76 -1.54 -2.30
N GLY A 29 4.73 -1.74 -3.14
CA GLY A 29 4.81 -1.42 -4.56
C GLY A 29 5.18 0.04 -4.82
N PRO A 30 5.48 0.43 -6.06
CA PRO A 30 5.97 1.77 -6.41
C PRO A 30 5.07 2.90 -5.91
N GLU A 31 5.66 3.98 -5.39
CA GLU A 31 4.89 5.19 -5.10
C GLU A 31 4.42 5.84 -6.41
N LEU A 32 3.11 5.95 -6.57
CA LEU A 32 2.50 6.71 -7.65
C LEU A 32 2.31 8.15 -7.18
N ARG A 33 2.87 9.10 -7.92
CA ARG A 33 2.82 10.53 -7.58
C ARG A 33 2.25 11.32 -8.74
N VAL A 34 1.21 12.08 -8.47
CA VAL A 34 0.45 12.87 -9.45
C VAL A 34 0.04 14.20 -8.85
N VAL A 35 -0.30 15.18 -9.68
CA VAL A 35 -0.80 16.47 -9.23
C VAL A 35 -2.34 16.49 -9.35
N GLU A 36 -3.01 17.20 -8.44
CA GLU A 36 -4.47 17.35 -8.47
C GLU A 36 -4.98 17.80 -9.82
N GLY A 37 -5.99 17.11 -10.32
CA GLY A 37 -6.62 17.37 -11.61
C GLY A 37 -5.90 16.77 -12.83
N GLU A 38 -4.74 16.13 -12.63
CA GLU A 38 -4.11 15.40 -13.74
C GLU A 38 -4.93 14.18 -14.13
N ARG A 39 -4.97 13.92 -15.45
CA ARG A 39 -5.51 12.68 -15.98
C ARG A 39 -4.51 11.55 -15.77
N VAL A 40 -4.87 10.61 -14.92
CA VAL A 40 -4.05 9.44 -14.62
C VAL A 40 -4.43 8.29 -15.53
N ARG A 41 -3.43 7.61 -16.07
CA ARG A 41 -3.58 6.35 -16.79
C ARG A 41 -2.59 5.33 -16.25
N ILE A 42 -3.12 4.20 -15.75
CA ILE A 42 -2.35 3.12 -15.17
C ILE A 42 -2.73 1.83 -15.90
N VAL A 43 -1.74 1.20 -16.52
CA VAL A 43 -1.87 -0.15 -17.08
C VAL A 43 -1.49 -1.13 -15.99
N VAL A 44 -2.34 -2.10 -15.73
CA VAL A 44 -2.10 -3.17 -14.75
C VAL A 44 -2.05 -4.48 -15.50
N GLU A 45 -0.94 -5.19 -15.43
CA GLU A 45 -0.77 -6.54 -15.95
C GLU A 45 -0.86 -7.54 -14.80
N ASN A 46 -1.59 -8.62 -15.00
CA ASN A 46 -1.76 -9.66 -13.99
C ASN A 46 -0.97 -10.93 -14.36
N ASP A 47 0.22 -11.06 -13.82
CA ASP A 47 1.06 -12.26 -13.92
C ASP A 47 0.98 -13.14 -12.66
N LEU A 48 -0.08 -12.96 -11.86
CA LEU A 48 -0.39 -13.82 -10.72
C LEU A 48 -1.08 -15.11 -11.19
N PRO A 49 -1.09 -16.16 -10.35
CA PRO A 49 -1.83 -17.40 -10.63
C PRO A 49 -3.35 -17.27 -10.46
N GLU A 50 -3.84 -16.14 -9.97
CA GLU A 50 -5.24 -15.86 -9.66
C GLU A 50 -5.67 -14.52 -10.25
N GLU A 51 -6.98 -14.31 -10.40
CA GLU A 51 -7.57 -13.04 -10.76
C GLU A 51 -7.26 -11.94 -9.74
N THR A 52 -7.15 -10.68 -10.17
CA THR A 52 -6.90 -9.53 -9.29
C THR A 52 -7.64 -8.27 -9.74
N THR A 53 -7.65 -7.25 -8.90
CA THR A 53 -8.05 -5.87 -9.23
C THR A 53 -7.17 -4.91 -8.45
N ILE A 54 -7.22 -3.61 -8.79
CA ILE A 54 -6.65 -2.56 -7.94
C ILE A 54 -7.73 -1.58 -7.54
N HIS A 55 -7.88 -1.38 -6.23
CA HIS A 55 -8.68 -0.32 -5.63
C HIS A 55 -7.77 0.87 -5.25
N TRP A 56 -8.27 2.07 -5.53
CA TRP A 56 -7.58 3.35 -5.26
C TRP A 56 -8.10 3.94 -3.95
N HIS A 57 -7.58 3.47 -2.84
CA HIS A 57 -8.10 3.77 -1.51
C HIS A 57 -8.00 5.26 -1.16
N GLY A 58 -9.13 5.86 -0.84
CA GLY A 58 -9.25 7.27 -0.49
C GLY A 58 -9.44 8.22 -1.69
N MET A 59 -9.35 7.70 -2.92
CA MET A 59 -9.64 8.49 -4.12
C MET A 59 -11.15 8.69 -4.29
N ALA A 60 -11.54 9.89 -4.74
CA ALA A 60 -12.92 10.17 -5.11
C ALA A 60 -13.09 10.03 -6.63
N LEU A 61 -13.78 8.99 -7.09
CA LEU A 61 -13.94 8.67 -8.50
C LEU A 61 -15.40 8.79 -8.99
N PRO A 62 -16.10 9.93 -8.77
CA PRO A 62 -17.53 10.04 -9.08
C PRO A 62 -17.85 9.92 -10.56
N GLU A 63 -16.96 10.42 -11.43
CA GLU A 63 -17.10 10.37 -12.90
C GLU A 63 -16.49 9.08 -13.49
N ALA A 64 -15.72 8.33 -12.70
CA ALA A 64 -14.98 7.15 -13.11
C ALA A 64 -15.21 5.97 -12.15
N SER A 65 -16.42 5.79 -11.64
CA SER A 65 -16.74 4.74 -10.67
C SER A 65 -16.45 3.32 -11.18
N ALA A 66 -16.45 3.11 -12.51
CA ALA A 66 -16.01 1.85 -13.12
C ALA A 66 -14.50 1.57 -12.96
N MET A 67 -13.72 2.55 -12.48
CA MET A 67 -12.29 2.44 -12.23
C MET A 67 -11.96 2.22 -10.75
N ASP A 68 -12.95 2.01 -9.89
CA ASP A 68 -12.76 1.88 -8.44
C ASP A 68 -12.16 0.53 -8.00
N GLY A 69 -12.12 -0.45 -8.89
CA GLY A 69 -11.42 -1.71 -8.67
C GLY A 69 -12.16 -2.74 -7.80
N VAL A 70 -13.47 -2.57 -7.57
CA VAL A 70 -14.26 -3.50 -6.76
C VAL A 70 -14.83 -4.62 -7.64
N PRO A 71 -14.34 -5.87 -7.50
CA PRO A 71 -14.72 -6.98 -8.38
C PRO A 71 -16.21 -7.30 -8.26
N GLY A 72 -16.85 -7.51 -9.41
CA GLY A 72 -18.28 -7.81 -9.52
C GLY A 72 -19.21 -6.63 -9.19
N VAL A 73 -18.68 -5.44 -8.90
CA VAL A 73 -19.43 -4.21 -8.63
C VAL A 73 -19.06 -3.11 -9.63
N THR A 74 -17.80 -2.73 -9.70
CA THR A 74 -17.34 -1.68 -10.59
C THR A 74 -16.65 -2.21 -11.83
N GLN A 75 -16.10 -3.41 -11.78
CA GLN A 75 -15.45 -4.10 -12.89
C GLN A 75 -15.47 -5.62 -12.71
N ASP A 76 -15.20 -6.35 -13.78
CA ASP A 76 -14.79 -7.75 -13.69
C ASP A 76 -13.31 -7.82 -13.26
N PRO A 77 -12.90 -8.88 -12.54
CA PRO A 77 -11.49 -9.08 -12.20
C PRO A 77 -10.61 -9.17 -13.46
N ILE A 78 -9.32 -8.89 -13.28
CA ILE A 78 -8.29 -9.08 -14.29
C ILE A 78 -7.80 -10.52 -14.17
N GLU A 79 -8.08 -11.33 -15.19
CA GLU A 79 -7.68 -12.74 -15.21
C GLU A 79 -6.15 -12.90 -15.34
N PRO A 80 -5.58 -14.05 -14.93
CA PRO A 80 -4.17 -14.34 -15.15
C PRO A 80 -3.74 -14.19 -16.62
N GLY A 81 -2.70 -13.39 -16.88
CA GLY A 81 -2.17 -13.08 -18.20
C GLY A 81 -2.93 -11.98 -18.94
N GLU A 82 -3.90 -11.33 -18.30
CA GLU A 82 -4.64 -10.20 -18.87
C GLU A 82 -4.14 -8.86 -18.32
N GLU A 83 -4.52 -7.77 -19.01
CA GLU A 83 -4.27 -6.39 -18.58
C GLU A 83 -5.58 -5.62 -18.42
N PHE A 84 -5.57 -4.63 -17.53
CA PHE A 84 -6.64 -3.66 -17.40
C PHE A 84 -6.08 -2.24 -17.34
N VAL A 85 -6.78 -1.29 -17.93
CA VAL A 85 -6.37 0.12 -17.95
C VAL A 85 -7.31 0.94 -17.07
N TYR A 86 -6.76 1.48 -16.00
CA TYR A 86 -7.45 2.44 -15.13
C TYR A 86 -7.19 3.86 -15.63
N GLU A 87 -8.26 4.65 -15.78
CA GLU A 87 -8.18 6.05 -16.18
C GLU A 87 -9.13 6.91 -15.35
N PHE A 88 -8.57 7.86 -14.61
CA PHE A 88 -9.34 8.78 -13.76
C PHE A 88 -8.61 10.12 -13.60
N ASP A 89 -9.30 11.13 -13.10
CA ASP A 89 -8.69 12.39 -12.74
C ASP A 89 -8.28 12.35 -11.26
N ALA A 90 -7.04 12.77 -10.97
CA ALA A 90 -6.47 12.70 -9.63
C ALA A 90 -7.17 13.67 -8.68
N ALA A 91 -7.94 13.14 -7.71
CA ALA A 91 -8.60 13.90 -6.65
C ALA A 91 -9.09 12.97 -5.53
N PRO A 92 -9.18 13.49 -4.28
CA PRO A 92 -8.66 14.78 -3.80
C PRO A 92 -7.15 14.75 -3.57
N THR A 93 -6.56 15.91 -3.31
CA THR A 93 -5.17 15.99 -2.82
C THR A 93 -5.01 15.25 -1.50
N GLY A 94 -3.83 14.65 -1.30
CA GLY A 94 -3.54 13.98 -0.05
C GLY A 94 -2.65 12.75 -0.19
N THR A 95 -2.64 11.98 0.89
CA THR A 95 -1.96 10.71 0.98
C THR A 95 -2.97 9.61 0.84
N HIS A 96 -2.87 8.87 -0.24
CA HIS A 96 -3.71 7.76 -0.62
C HIS A 96 -2.84 6.52 -0.81
N TRP A 97 -3.45 5.40 -1.15
CA TRP A 97 -2.74 4.18 -1.48
C TRP A 97 -3.56 3.32 -2.43
N TYR A 98 -2.96 2.33 -3.02
CA TYR A 98 -3.64 1.38 -3.88
C TYR A 98 -3.37 -0.04 -3.41
N HIS A 99 -4.32 -0.94 -3.62
CA HIS A 99 -4.20 -2.33 -3.20
C HIS A 99 -5.16 -3.23 -3.96
N SER A 100 -4.89 -4.54 -3.95
CA SER A 100 -5.85 -5.51 -4.47
C SER A 100 -7.14 -5.52 -3.65
N HIS A 101 -8.27 -5.71 -4.32
CA HIS A 101 -9.59 -5.85 -3.69
C HIS A 101 -10.17 -7.26 -3.87
N VAL A 102 -9.33 -8.26 -4.12
CA VAL A 102 -9.71 -9.67 -4.28
C VAL A 102 -9.26 -10.48 -3.08
N GLY A 103 -10.19 -11.12 -2.39
CA GLY A 103 -9.91 -12.03 -1.28
C GLY A 103 -9.00 -11.43 -0.20
N LEU A 104 -7.91 -12.14 0.11
CA LEU A 104 -6.87 -11.73 1.06
C LEU A 104 -5.57 -11.30 0.36
N GLN A 105 -5.65 -10.82 -0.88
CA GLN A 105 -4.47 -10.44 -1.64
C GLN A 105 -3.76 -9.21 -1.09
N LEU A 106 -4.47 -8.32 -0.38
CA LEU A 106 -3.87 -7.24 0.39
C LEU A 106 -2.85 -7.79 1.39
N ASP A 107 -3.20 -8.87 2.09
CA ASP A 107 -2.32 -9.53 3.07
C ASP A 107 -1.16 -10.31 2.43
N ARG A 108 -1.10 -10.34 1.09
CA ARG A 108 0.03 -10.82 0.28
C ARG A 108 0.89 -9.70 -0.27
N ALA A 109 0.90 -8.52 0.36
CA ALA A 109 1.69 -7.35 -0.02
C ALA A 109 1.29 -6.66 -1.35
N LEU A 110 0.13 -6.97 -1.93
CA LEU A 110 -0.37 -6.26 -3.11
C LEU A 110 -0.93 -4.88 -2.75
N LEU A 111 -0.03 -3.98 -2.40
CA LEU A 111 -0.30 -2.59 -2.03
C LEU A 111 0.85 -1.65 -2.38
N GLY A 112 0.54 -0.36 -2.50
CA GLY A 112 1.55 0.67 -2.71
C GLY A 112 1.00 2.08 -2.45
N PRO A 113 1.86 3.07 -2.19
CA PRO A 113 1.44 4.44 -1.92
C PRO A 113 1.00 5.18 -3.18
N LEU A 114 0.00 6.06 -3.02
CA LEU A 114 -0.45 7.00 -4.03
C LEU A 114 -0.52 8.40 -3.40
N VAL A 115 0.22 9.35 -3.96
CA VAL A 115 0.24 10.73 -3.50
C VAL A 115 -0.36 11.63 -4.56
N VAL A 116 -1.40 12.37 -4.18
CA VAL A 116 -1.96 13.45 -5.01
C VAL A 116 -1.46 14.78 -4.46
N GLU A 117 -0.54 15.41 -5.18
CA GLU A 117 0.07 16.66 -4.79
C GLU A 117 -0.89 17.84 -4.99
N GLU A 118 -0.80 18.81 -4.09
CA GLU A 118 -1.49 20.08 -4.23
C GLU A 118 -0.85 20.93 -5.33
N THR A 119 -1.66 21.59 -6.14
CA THR A 119 -1.18 22.59 -7.11
C THR A 119 -0.62 23.83 -6.42
N ASP A 120 -1.09 24.14 -5.21
CA ASP A 120 -0.61 25.24 -4.36
C ASP A 120 -0.42 24.71 -2.93
N PRO A 121 0.77 24.18 -2.58
CA PRO A 121 1.03 23.57 -1.29
C PRO A 121 0.81 24.53 -0.13
N HIS A 122 -0.04 24.14 0.83
CA HIS A 122 -0.35 24.94 2.01
C HIS A 122 0.70 24.84 3.13
N VAL A 123 1.64 23.91 3.02
CA VAL A 123 2.74 23.68 3.97
C VAL A 123 4.05 23.63 3.21
N GLU A 124 5.02 24.44 3.65
CA GLU A 124 6.39 24.39 3.14
C GLU A 124 7.17 23.30 3.88
N TYR A 125 7.91 22.49 3.15
CA TYR A 125 8.84 21.48 3.67
C TYR A 125 10.05 21.36 2.72
N ASP A 126 11.17 20.88 3.25
CA ASP A 126 12.41 20.71 2.50
C ASP A 126 12.51 19.30 1.92
N ARG A 127 11.97 18.31 2.66
CA ARG A 127 11.93 16.89 2.25
C ARG A 127 10.60 16.26 2.61
N GLU A 128 10.26 15.22 1.87
CA GLU A 128 9.06 14.42 2.11
C GLU A 128 9.39 12.93 2.02
N HIS A 129 8.77 12.14 2.90
CA HIS A 129 8.85 10.68 2.87
C HIS A 129 7.50 10.06 3.17
N THR A 130 7.17 9.01 2.43
CA THR A 130 5.99 8.19 2.66
C THR A 130 6.39 6.95 3.45
N LEU A 131 5.68 6.70 4.54
CA LEU A 131 5.87 5.55 5.43
C LEU A 131 4.62 4.68 5.38
N VAL A 132 4.76 3.50 4.82
CA VAL A 132 3.73 2.48 4.79
C VAL A 132 3.94 1.55 5.98
N LEU A 133 2.94 1.47 6.84
CA LEU A 133 2.89 0.58 8.00
C LEU A 133 2.00 -0.59 7.63
N ASP A 134 2.52 -1.80 7.70
CA ASP A 134 1.79 -2.99 7.31
C ASP A 134 2.05 -4.16 8.26
N GLU A 135 1.22 -5.17 8.17
CA GLU A 135 1.37 -6.46 8.84
C GLU A 135 1.77 -7.49 7.79
N TYR A 136 2.61 -8.46 8.15
CA TYR A 136 3.07 -9.45 7.18
C TYR A 136 2.83 -10.89 7.64
N LEU A 137 2.78 -11.76 6.64
CA LEU A 137 2.68 -13.21 6.74
C LEU A 137 3.71 -13.84 5.82
N THR A 138 4.37 -14.88 6.28
CA THR A 138 5.23 -15.72 5.43
C THR A 138 4.46 -16.88 4.80
N ASP A 139 3.34 -17.27 5.42
CA ASP A 139 2.41 -18.28 4.92
C ASP A 139 1.25 -17.65 4.14
N GLU A 140 0.54 -18.48 3.40
CA GLU A 140 -0.70 -18.08 2.70
C GLU A 140 -1.74 -17.52 3.67
N PRO A 141 -2.25 -16.29 3.43
CA PRO A 141 -3.24 -15.67 4.31
C PRO A 141 -4.53 -16.47 4.36
N ARG A 142 -5.03 -16.67 5.57
CA ARG A 142 -6.29 -17.38 5.84
C ARG A 142 -6.96 -16.77 7.05
N VAL A 143 -8.27 -16.66 6.98
CA VAL A 143 -9.08 -16.25 8.14
C VAL A 143 -9.11 -17.41 9.16
N GLU A 144 -8.65 -17.18 10.37
CA GLU A 144 -8.81 -18.16 11.44
C GLU A 144 -10.29 -18.35 11.78
N SER A 145 -10.78 -19.58 11.73
CA SER A 145 -12.11 -19.91 12.21
C SER A 145 -12.17 -19.74 13.75
N GLU A 146 -13.27 -19.18 14.25
CA GLU A 146 -13.50 -18.94 15.68
C GLU A 146 -13.04 -20.13 16.54
N GLY A 147 -11.93 -19.97 17.29
CA GLY A 147 -11.46 -20.97 18.25
C GLY A 147 -9.96 -21.02 18.54
N GLY A 148 -9.10 -20.32 17.84
CA GLY A 148 -7.64 -20.49 17.95
C GLY A 148 -6.81 -19.24 18.22
N GLY A 149 -7.40 -18.08 18.45
CA GLY A 149 -6.64 -16.83 18.60
C GLY A 149 -5.73 -16.81 19.83
N MET A 150 -4.42 -16.69 19.62
CA MET A 150 -3.52 -16.19 20.66
C MET A 150 -3.95 -14.77 21.04
N MET A 151 -3.74 -14.40 22.31
CA MET A 151 -4.17 -13.10 22.86
C MET A 151 -3.66 -11.94 22.00
N GLY A 152 -4.56 -11.23 21.31
CA GLY A 152 -4.28 -9.99 20.59
C GLY A 152 -4.81 -9.89 19.17
N SER A 153 -5.19 -10.99 18.53
CA SER A 153 -5.75 -10.96 17.18
C SER A 153 -7.24 -10.54 17.18
N SER A 154 -7.63 -9.69 16.27
CA SER A 154 -9.06 -9.43 16.00
C SER A 154 -9.71 -10.73 15.49
N PRO A 155 -10.93 -11.07 15.93
CA PRO A 155 -11.64 -12.23 15.43
C PRO A 155 -11.77 -12.16 13.91
N GLY A 156 -11.26 -13.18 13.20
CA GLY A 156 -11.31 -13.26 11.76
C GLY A 156 -10.11 -12.63 11.01
N ALA A 157 -9.14 -12.07 11.72
CA ALA A 157 -7.89 -11.63 11.09
C ALA A 157 -6.92 -12.80 10.85
N PRO A 158 -6.09 -12.77 9.80
CA PRO A 158 -4.96 -13.68 9.65
C PRO A 158 -3.98 -13.62 10.84
N PRO A 159 -3.20 -14.69 11.08
CA PRO A 159 -2.24 -14.73 12.17
C PRO A 159 -0.93 -14.02 11.82
N TYR A 160 -0.95 -12.70 11.75
CA TYR A 160 0.22 -11.88 11.37
C TYR A 160 1.44 -12.15 12.27
N GLU A 161 2.62 -12.18 11.66
CA GLU A 161 3.89 -12.47 12.31
C GLU A 161 4.57 -11.21 12.88
N GLY A 162 4.25 -10.05 12.33
CA GLY A 162 4.78 -8.78 12.78
C GLY A 162 4.36 -7.60 11.95
N THR A 163 5.06 -6.49 12.16
CA THR A 163 4.85 -5.22 11.44
C THR A 163 6.07 -4.85 10.65
N LEU A 164 5.85 -4.37 9.45
CA LEU A 164 6.85 -3.77 8.57
C LEU A 164 6.62 -2.26 8.44
N VAL A 165 7.71 -1.52 8.24
CA VAL A 165 7.69 -0.13 7.81
C VAL A 165 8.43 -0.04 6.48
N ASN A 166 7.73 0.33 5.42
CA ASN A 166 8.26 0.30 4.05
C ASN A 166 8.92 -1.03 3.68
N GLY A 167 8.27 -2.15 4.03
CA GLY A 167 8.78 -3.48 3.73
C GLY A 167 9.96 -3.93 4.60
N ARG A 168 10.32 -3.19 5.66
CA ARG A 168 11.46 -3.52 6.53
C ARG A 168 11.02 -3.86 7.94
N LEU A 169 11.66 -4.87 8.51
CA LEU A 169 11.51 -5.24 9.92
C LEU A 169 12.18 -4.23 10.85
N PRO A 170 11.74 -4.13 12.12
CA PRO A 170 12.41 -3.29 13.13
C PRO A 170 13.87 -3.64 13.37
N ALA A 171 14.32 -4.84 13.00
CA ALA A 171 15.72 -5.29 13.10
C ALA A 171 16.62 -4.65 12.04
N ASP A 172 16.05 -4.21 10.91
CA ASP A 172 16.74 -3.52 9.81
C ASP A 172 15.86 -2.36 9.30
N PRO A 173 15.68 -1.31 10.10
CA PRO A 173 14.73 -0.24 9.78
C PRO A 173 15.19 0.60 8.59
N ALA A 174 14.23 1.13 7.85
CA ALA A 174 14.51 2.13 6.82
C ALA A 174 15.10 3.40 7.48
N GLU A 175 16.21 3.89 6.92
CA GLU A 175 16.85 5.13 7.37
C GLU A 175 16.42 6.30 6.49
N ILE A 176 16.11 7.43 7.10
CA ILE A 176 15.78 8.67 6.42
C ILE A 176 16.88 9.68 6.74
N GLU A 177 17.67 10.03 5.72
CA GLU A 177 18.70 11.06 5.87
C GLU A 177 18.09 12.45 5.84
N VAL A 178 18.42 13.27 6.84
CA VAL A 178 17.97 14.66 6.96
C VAL A 178 19.13 15.56 7.38
N GLU A 179 19.07 16.83 7.00
CA GLU A 179 20.04 17.83 7.45
C GLU A 179 19.50 18.63 8.64
N GLU A 180 20.39 19.15 9.47
CA GLU A 180 20.00 19.97 10.61
C GLU A 180 19.25 21.24 10.18
N GLY A 181 18.04 21.41 10.70
CA GLY A 181 17.17 22.55 10.39
C GLY A 181 16.20 22.32 9.24
N GLU A 182 16.28 21.20 8.53
CA GLU A 182 15.30 20.83 7.51
C GLU A 182 13.92 20.56 8.13
N ARG A 183 12.90 20.98 7.42
CA ARG A 183 11.51 20.65 7.70
C ARG A 183 11.13 19.42 6.90
N LEU A 184 10.86 18.33 7.61
CA LEU A 184 10.49 17.05 7.02
C LEU A 184 8.97 16.88 7.07
N ARG A 185 8.36 16.56 5.92
CA ARG A 185 6.98 16.07 5.82
C ARG A 185 6.99 14.55 5.82
N LEU A 186 6.26 13.94 6.74
CA LEU A 186 6.06 12.50 6.78
C LEU A 186 4.60 12.19 6.42
N ARG A 187 4.42 11.34 5.43
CA ARG A 187 3.12 10.77 5.07
C ARG A 187 3.04 9.38 5.69
N PHE A 188 1.95 9.09 6.37
CA PHE A 188 1.73 7.78 6.97
C PHE A 188 0.55 7.10 6.32
N ILE A 189 0.76 5.86 5.88
CA ILE A 189 -0.27 4.97 5.37
C ILE A 189 -0.32 3.78 6.32
N ASN A 190 -1.47 3.54 6.96
CA ASN A 190 -1.74 2.30 7.66
C ASN A 190 -2.41 1.34 6.69
N ALA A 191 -1.64 0.41 6.13
CA ALA A 191 -2.12 -0.64 5.24
C ALA A 191 -2.48 -1.93 5.98
N GLY A 192 -2.12 -2.03 7.27
CA GLY A 192 -2.42 -3.21 8.10
C GLY A 192 -3.91 -3.43 8.28
N SER A 193 -4.35 -4.67 8.07
CA SER A 193 -5.76 -5.07 8.11
C SER A 193 -6.33 -5.15 9.53
N ALA A 194 -5.49 -5.33 10.56
CA ALA A 194 -5.94 -5.56 11.94
C ALA A 194 -5.33 -4.61 12.98
N THR A 195 -4.21 -3.95 12.72
CA THR A 195 -3.46 -3.18 13.71
C THR A 195 -3.71 -1.68 13.63
N THR A 196 -3.87 -1.05 14.79
CA THR A 196 -3.83 0.39 14.94
C THR A 196 -2.47 0.83 15.47
N TYR A 197 -1.78 1.68 14.72
CA TYR A 197 -0.44 2.16 15.08
C TYR A 197 -0.49 3.50 15.81
N ARG A 198 0.40 3.65 16.79
CA ARG A 198 0.70 4.93 17.42
C ARG A 198 2.11 5.34 17.03
N VAL A 199 2.24 6.41 16.30
CA VAL A 199 3.51 6.92 15.80
C VAL A 199 4.04 8.03 16.72
N THR A 200 5.34 8.00 17.00
CA THR A 200 6.06 9.05 17.73
C THR A 200 7.43 9.27 17.08
N ALA A 201 7.92 10.51 17.10
CA ALA A 201 9.27 10.84 16.69
C ALA A 201 10.07 11.28 17.94
N ALA A 202 11.00 10.44 18.40
CA ALA A 202 11.78 10.73 19.61
C ALA A 202 12.59 12.02 19.44
N GLY A 203 12.41 12.96 20.39
CA GLY A 203 13.11 14.26 20.37
C GLY A 203 12.51 15.30 19.41
N HIS A 204 11.38 15.01 18.74
CA HIS A 204 10.73 15.93 17.82
C HIS A 204 9.24 16.09 18.14
N GLU A 205 8.70 17.25 17.77
CA GLU A 205 7.25 17.48 17.77
C GLU A 205 6.71 17.13 16.38
N LEU A 206 5.65 16.29 16.35
CA LEU A 206 4.88 16.06 15.13
C LEU A 206 3.75 17.12 15.08
N LYS A 207 3.67 17.84 13.98
CA LYS A 207 2.53 18.71 13.65
C LYS A 207 1.66 17.97 12.63
N VAL A 208 0.39 17.85 12.94
CA VAL A 208 -0.63 17.26 12.09
C VAL A 208 -1.53 18.35 11.52
#